data_8e2de488ed6ff6b10414df1cdc866a76
#
_entry.id   8e2de488ed6ff6b10414df1cdc866a76
#
_cell.length_a   1.000
_cell.length_b   1.000
_cell.length_c   1.000
_cell.angle_alpha   90.00
_cell.angle_beta   90.00
_cell.angle_gamma   90.00
#
_symmetry.space_group_name_H-M   'P 1'
#
loop_
_entity.id
_entity.type
_entity.pdbx_description
1 polymer ?
#
loop_
_entity_poly.entity_id
_entity_poly.type
_entity_poly.pdbx_seq_one_letter_code
_entity_poly.pdbx_strand_id
1 'polypeptide(L)'
;YLYPNGSKLDDEILAAREVGLRLHASRGSMSLGESDGGLPPDSVVDTEEAILKDSRRLIETYHDPKPGSMTQIVLAPCSPFSVTSELMKQSAILAREYGIQLHTHLAETEDEEQFCLEMFGHRPVDYMGEVGWLYGDVWFAHSVYVNEREIKTYAEHKCGVAHCPSSNMRLASGIAPIKEMLAAGVDVGIGVDGSASNDGSHLLGEARQAMLLARVKEGITGFSLSSDNRKLMTARDALHLATRGGAAVLGRNDIGSL
;
A
#
# COMPACT_ATOMS: atom_id res chain seq x y z
N TYR A 1 8.17 5.33 2.88
CA TYR A 1 8.78 6.64 3.11
C TYR A 1 9.85 6.94 2.08
N LEU A 2 9.98 8.21 1.74
CA LEU A 2 11.10 8.75 0.97
C LEU A 2 12.14 9.28 1.94
N TYR A 3 13.40 9.28 1.52
CA TYR A 3 14.53 9.67 2.37
C TYR A 3 15.25 10.90 1.82
N PRO A 4 14.59 12.08 1.74
CA PRO A 4 15.22 13.30 1.27
C PRO A 4 16.24 13.85 2.28
N ASN A 5 17.11 14.72 1.81
CA ASN A 5 18.03 15.49 2.67
C ASN A 5 18.99 14.64 3.53
N GLY A 6 19.37 13.46 3.04
CA GLY A 6 20.32 12.58 3.71
C GLY A 6 19.74 11.76 4.87
N SER A 7 18.42 11.77 5.08
CA SER A 7 17.77 10.81 5.99
C SER A 7 17.93 9.38 5.48
N LYS A 8 17.89 8.41 6.39
CA LYS A 8 18.13 7.00 6.07
C LYS A 8 17.12 6.10 6.76
N LEU A 9 16.70 5.05 6.08
CA LEU A 9 15.85 4.01 6.66
C LEU A 9 16.53 3.32 7.86
N ASP A 10 17.86 3.30 7.88
CA ASP A 10 18.65 2.81 9.00
C ASP A 10 18.24 3.46 10.33
N ASP A 11 18.02 4.77 10.35
CA ASP A 11 17.67 5.53 11.56
C ASP A 11 16.28 5.14 12.08
N GLU A 12 15.31 4.92 11.20
CA GLU A 12 13.98 4.43 11.57
C GLU A 12 14.02 3.00 12.12
N ILE A 13 14.81 2.12 11.50
CA ILE A 13 15.00 0.74 11.96
C ILE A 13 15.64 0.73 13.35
N LEU A 14 16.66 1.55 13.59
CA LEU A 14 17.32 1.65 14.88
C LEU A 14 16.37 2.21 15.95
N ALA A 15 15.62 3.26 15.64
CA ALA A 15 14.61 3.82 16.54
C ALA A 15 13.51 2.79 16.87
N ALA A 16 12.99 2.07 15.89
CA ALA A 16 12.01 1.02 16.13
C ALA A 16 12.53 -0.10 17.04
N ARG A 17 13.80 -0.48 16.88
CA ARG A 17 14.46 -1.46 17.76
C ARG A 17 14.62 -0.96 19.19
N GLU A 18 15.00 0.31 19.36
CA GLU A 18 15.19 0.92 20.68
C GLU A 18 13.87 0.95 21.48
N VAL A 19 12.76 1.30 20.82
CA VAL A 19 11.43 1.33 21.47
C VAL A 19 10.73 -0.03 21.51
N GLY A 20 11.32 -1.07 20.92
CA GLY A 20 10.74 -2.41 20.88
C GLY A 20 9.56 -2.57 19.94
N LEU A 21 9.50 -1.78 18.87
CA LEU A 21 8.43 -1.81 17.88
C LEU A 21 8.78 -2.77 16.74
N ARG A 22 7.81 -3.61 16.34
CA ARG A 22 7.93 -4.42 15.12
C ARG A 22 7.75 -3.53 13.90
N LEU A 23 8.68 -3.63 12.94
CA LEU A 23 8.72 -2.78 11.76
C LEU A 23 8.88 -3.59 10.47
N HIS A 24 7.95 -3.40 9.53
CA HIS A 24 8.14 -3.70 8.13
C HIS A 24 8.65 -2.43 7.46
N ALA A 25 9.96 -2.28 7.41
CA ALA A 25 10.64 -1.06 6.97
C ALA A 25 10.57 -0.93 5.44
N SER A 26 9.84 0.06 4.96
CA SER A 26 9.63 0.28 3.53
C SER A 26 10.70 1.18 2.95
N ARG A 27 11.56 0.65 2.06
CA ARG A 27 12.49 1.46 1.26
C ARG A 27 11.71 2.14 0.13
N GLY A 28 11.17 3.32 0.43
CA GLY A 28 10.49 4.17 -0.54
C GLY A 28 11.47 4.80 -1.53
N SER A 29 11.03 5.03 -2.76
CA SER A 29 11.85 5.65 -3.80
C SER A 29 11.02 6.37 -4.85
N MET A 30 11.62 7.39 -5.45
CA MET A 30 11.18 8.09 -6.65
C MET A 30 12.33 8.19 -7.62
N SER A 31 12.09 7.93 -8.92
CA SER A 31 13.11 8.00 -9.97
C SER A 31 12.66 8.80 -11.19
N LEU A 32 11.41 9.29 -11.19
CA LEU A 32 10.82 10.04 -12.30
C LEU A 32 10.36 11.41 -11.78
N GLY A 33 11.14 12.45 -12.07
CA GLY A 33 10.86 13.82 -11.71
C GLY A 33 10.10 14.60 -12.77
N GLU A 34 9.73 15.84 -12.46
CA GLU A 34 9.01 16.75 -13.38
C GLU A 34 9.74 16.94 -14.70
N SER A 35 11.07 17.04 -14.69
CA SER A 35 11.88 17.17 -15.91
C SER A 35 11.80 15.96 -16.86
N ASP A 36 11.48 14.78 -16.33
CA ASP A 36 11.39 13.54 -17.06
C ASP A 36 9.94 13.05 -17.26
N GLY A 37 8.96 13.92 -17.00
CA GLY A 37 7.54 13.66 -17.21
C GLY A 37 6.83 13.00 -16.02
N GLY A 38 7.47 12.91 -14.85
CA GLY A 38 6.84 12.55 -13.60
C GLY A 38 6.14 13.73 -12.92
N LEU A 39 5.55 13.49 -11.75
CA LEU A 39 4.89 14.55 -10.98
C LEU A 39 5.73 15.10 -9.81
N PRO A 40 6.63 14.32 -9.16
CA PRO A 40 7.42 14.83 -8.04
C PRO A 40 8.51 15.82 -8.49
N PRO A 41 8.86 16.81 -7.64
CA PRO A 41 10.00 17.68 -7.91
C PRO A 41 11.30 16.90 -8.10
N ASP A 42 12.16 17.34 -9.02
CA ASP A 42 13.43 16.68 -9.31
C ASP A 42 14.35 16.57 -8.08
N SER A 43 14.19 17.45 -7.09
CA SER A 43 15.00 17.46 -5.86
C SER A 43 14.74 16.27 -4.93
N VAL A 44 13.68 15.48 -5.16
CA VAL A 44 13.33 14.31 -4.34
C VAL A 44 13.51 12.97 -5.06
N VAL A 45 14.01 12.98 -6.29
CA VAL A 45 14.28 11.76 -7.06
C VAL A 45 15.74 11.33 -6.94
N ASP A 46 15.96 10.03 -6.96
CA ASP A 46 17.26 9.38 -6.97
C ASP A 46 17.46 8.61 -8.27
N THR A 47 18.71 8.28 -8.62
CA THR A 47 19.00 7.37 -9.72
C THR A 47 18.58 5.94 -9.40
N GLU A 48 18.09 5.20 -10.39
CA GLU A 48 17.69 3.79 -10.23
C GLU A 48 18.83 2.93 -9.66
N GLU A 49 20.06 3.16 -10.11
CA GLU A 49 21.24 2.46 -9.59
C GLU A 49 21.44 2.68 -8.10
N ALA A 50 21.35 3.93 -7.64
CA ALA A 50 21.46 4.28 -6.21
C ALA A 50 20.35 3.65 -5.40
N ILE A 51 19.11 3.68 -5.88
CA ILE A 51 17.92 3.09 -5.24
C ILE A 51 18.11 1.57 -5.08
N LEU A 52 18.44 0.87 -6.17
CA LEU A 52 18.59 -0.59 -6.14
C LEU A 52 19.79 -1.05 -5.29
N LYS A 53 20.90 -0.31 -5.34
CA LYS A 53 22.08 -0.58 -4.50
C LYS A 53 21.76 -0.43 -3.02
N ASP A 54 21.09 0.67 -2.64
CA ASP A 54 20.71 0.90 -1.24
C ASP A 54 19.64 -0.10 -0.78
N SER A 55 18.68 -0.45 -1.64
CA SER A 55 17.68 -1.49 -1.37
C SER A 55 18.33 -2.83 -1.04
N ARG A 56 19.28 -3.28 -1.85
CA ARG A 56 20.05 -4.52 -1.60
C ARG A 56 20.81 -4.44 -0.28
N ARG A 57 21.51 -3.35 -0.01
CA ARG A 57 22.23 -3.11 1.23
C ARG A 57 21.32 -3.25 2.46
N LEU A 58 20.15 -2.63 2.42
CA LEU A 58 19.18 -2.66 3.53
C LEU A 58 18.62 -4.07 3.75
N ILE A 59 18.31 -4.80 2.68
CA ILE A 59 17.85 -6.19 2.78
C ILE A 59 18.93 -7.04 3.46
N GLU A 60 20.15 -7.02 2.95
CA GLU A 60 21.28 -7.81 3.44
C GLU A 60 21.66 -7.46 4.89
N THR A 61 21.43 -6.21 5.32
CA THR A 61 21.80 -5.73 6.66
C THR A 61 20.71 -6.00 7.69
N TYR A 62 19.45 -5.85 7.34
CA TYR A 62 18.38 -5.74 8.33
C TYR A 62 17.23 -6.73 8.18
N HIS A 63 17.02 -7.34 7.00
CA HIS A 63 15.88 -8.23 6.79
C HIS A 63 16.05 -9.53 7.60
N ASP A 64 15.08 -9.84 8.44
CA ASP A 64 14.98 -11.11 9.16
C ASP A 64 13.71 -11.86 8.73
N PRO A 65 13.83 -12.94 7.92
CA PRO A 65 12.67 -13.69 7.41
C PRO A 65 12.06 -14.65 8.44
N LYS A 66 12.62 -14.76 9.64
CA LYS A 66 12.16 -15.74 10.64
C LYS A 66 10.80 -15.39 11.21
N PRO A 67 9.97 -16.38 11.58
CA PRO A 67 8.78 -16.15 12.38
C PRO A 67 9.11 -15.36 13.67
N GLY A 68 8.24 -14.42 14.03
CA GLY A 68 8.45 -13.55 15.19
C GLY A 68 9.44 -12.40 14.96
N SER A 69 10.06 -12.29 13.78
CA SER A 69 11.02 -11.24 13.47
C SER A 69 10.49 -9.84 13.78
N MET A 70 11.36 -8.98 14.29
CA MET A 70 11.03 -7.59 14.62
C MET A 70 11.30 -6.63 13.46
N THR A 71 12.11 -7.03 12.48
CA THR A 71 12.44 -6.16 11.35
C THR A 71 12.38 -6.96 10.05
N GLN A 72 11.55 -6.51 9.12
CA GLN A 72 11.54 -6.99 7.74
C GLN A 72 11.64 -5.79 6.79
N ILE A 73 12.29 -5.98 5.65
CA ILE A 73 12.43 -4.94 4.62
C ILE A 73 11.40 -5.18 3.53
N VAL A 74 10.82 -4.10 3.03
CA VAL A 74 9.89 -4.05 1.90
C VAL A 74 10.42 -3.05 0.88
N LEU A 75 10.38 -3.34 -0.40
CA LEU A 75 10.68 -2.34 -1.42
C LEU A 75 9.41 -1.59 -1.79
N ALA A 76 9.49 -0.26 -1.81
CA ALA A 76 8.33 0.61 -1.96
C ALA A 76 8.56 1.76 -2.96
N PRO A 77 8.78 1.48 -4.26
CA PRO A 77 8.67 2.52 -5.28
C PRO A 77 7.34 3.25 -5.12
N CYS A 78 7.34 4.60 -5.12
CA CYS A 78 6.26 5.37 -4.54
C CYS A 78 4.91 5.18 -5.25
N SER A 79 4.87 5.37 -6.58
CA SER A 79 3.63 5.29 -7.36
C SER A 79 3.93 5.24 -8.86
N PRO A 80 2.98 4.85 -9.72
CA PRO A 80 3.19 4.81 -11.18
C PRO A 80 3.64 6.12 -11.82
N PHE A 81 3.27 7.26 -11.24
CA PHE A 81 3.62 8.59 -11.77
C PHE A 81 4.91 9.20 -11.18
N SER A 82 5.59 8.48 -10.31
CA SER A 82 6.80 8.96 -9.62
C SER A 82 8.02 8.07 -9.80
N VAL A 83 7.85 6.93 -10.48
CA VAL A 83 8.92 5.98 -10.77
C VAL A 83 8.85 5.49 -12.22
N THR A 84 9.99 5.14 -12.76
CA THR A 84 10.05 4.54 -14.11
C THR A 84 9.51 3.11 -14.11
N SER A 85 9.00 2.67 -15.25
CA SER A 85 8.60 1.26 -15.43
C SER A 85 9.78 0.29 -15.22
N GLU A 86 11.00 0.73 -15.53
CA GLU A 86 12.20 -0.08 -15.32
C GLU A 86 12.47 -0.27 -13.82
N LEU A 87 12.41 0.78 -13.01
CA LEU A 87 12.57 0.65 -11.55
C LEU A 87 11.50 -0.26 -10.94
N MET A 88 10.25 -0.19 -11.41
CA MET A 88 9.19 -1.10 -10.97
C MET A 88 9.57 -2.57 -11.24
N LYS A 89 10.00 -2.87 -12.47
CA LYS A 89 10.43 -4.23 -12.88
C LYS A 89 11.63 -4.71 -12.08
N GLN A 90 12.67 -3.89 -11.96
CA GLN A 90 13.88 -4.25 -11.22
C GLN A 90 13.62 -4.43 -9.73
N SER A 91 12.73 -3.63 -9.15
CA SER A 91 12.30 -3.81 -7.76
C SER A 91 11.57 -5.14 -7.55
N ALA A 92 10.72 -5.55 -8.50
CA ALA A 92 10.03 -6.84 -8.44
C ALA A 92 11.02 -8.03 -8.54
N ILE A 93 12.01 -7.94 -9.43
CA ILE A 93 13.06 -8.95 -9.56
C ILE A 93 13.87 -9.04 -8.26
N LEU A 94 14.33 -7.91 -7.74
CA LEU A 94 15.12 -7.84 -6.51
C LEU A 94 14.35 -8.38 -5.30
N ALA A 95 13.09 -8.00 -5.14
CA ALA A 95 12.26 -8.48 -4.04
C ALA A 95 12.12 -10.01 -4.06
N ARG A 96 11.91 -10.61 -5.23
CA ARG A 96 11.77 -12.06 -5.38
C ARG A 96 13.09 -12.81 -5.22
N GLU A 97 14.22 -12.20 -5.60
CA GLU A 97 15.56 -12.74 -5.32
C GLU A 97 15.77 -12.98 -3.83
N TYR A 98 15.26 -12.08 -2.98
CA TYR A 98 15.40 -12.14 -1.53
C TYR A 98 14.16 -12.69 -0.78
N GLY A 99 13.07 -12.95 -1.49
CA GLY A 99 11.82 -13.43 -0.89
C GLY A 99 11.16 -12.39 0.03
N ILE A 100 11.26 -11.10 -0.30
CA ILE A 100 10.66 -9.99 0.43
C ILE A 100 9.44 -9.43 -0.30
N GLN A 101 8.65 -8.60 0.40
CA GLN A 101 7.45 -8.00 -0.17
C GLN A 101 7.72 -6.70 -0.92
N LEU A 102 6.74 -6.34 -1.73
CA LEU A 102 6.64 -5.11 -2.51
C LEU A 102 5.42 -4.30 -2.10
N HIS A 103 5.58 -2.98 -2.11
CA HIS A 103 4.50 -2.04 -1.84
C HIS A 103 4.57 -0.83 -2.77
N THR A 104 3.41 -0.32 -3.18
CA THR A 104 3.28 0.98 -3.86
C THR A 104 1.92 1.60 -3.59
N HIS A 105 1.79 2.92 -3.81
CA HIS A 105 0.48 3.58 -3.89
C HIS A 105 -0.13 3.26 -5.25
N LEU A 106 -1.42 2.93 -5.27
CA LEU A 106 -2.08 2.54 -6.51
C LEU A 106 -3.56 2.90 -6.52
N ALA A 107 -4.01 3.43 -7.66
CA ALA A 107 -5.40 3.79 -7.92
C ALA A 107 -5.98 4.69 -6.81
N GLU A 108 -5.20 5.67 -6.36
CA GLU A 108 -5.60 6.59 -5.31
C GLU A 108 -6.50 7.69 -5.83
N THR A 109 -6.20 8.27 -7.01
CA THR A 109 -6.88 9.42 -7.58
C THR A 109 -7.26 9.20 -9.04
N GLU A 110 -8.22 10.00 -9.54
CA GLU A 110 -8.55 10.05 -10.97
C GLU A 110 -7.36 10.52 -11.82
N ASP A 111 -6.56 11.44 -11.29
CA ASP A 111 -5.37 11.95 -11.98
C ASP A 111 -4.34 10.83 -12.22
N GLU A 112 -4.19 9.91 -11.28
CA GLU A 112 -3.34 8.73 -11.46
C GLU A 112 -3.87 7.81 -12.57
N GLU A 113 -5.19 7.58 -12.59
CA GLU A 113 -5.82 6.79 -13.65
C GLU A 113 -5.58 7.42 -15.02
N GLN A 114 -5.80 8.74 -15.12
CA GLN A 114 -5.59 9.48 -16.36
C GLN A 114 -4.10 9.43 -16.78
N PHE A 115 -3.18 9.65 -15.87
CA PHE A 115 -1.76 9.52 -16.12
C PHE A 115 -1.38 8.13 -16.67
N CYS A 116 -1.84 7.07 -16.03
CA CYS A 116 -1.55 5.70 -16.47
C CYS A 116 -2.12 5.40 -17.86
N LEU A 117 -3.32 5.88 -18.16
CA LEU A 117 -3.93 5.74 -19.48
C LEU A 117 -3.14 6.49 -20.57
N GLU A 118 -2.68 7.71 -20.29
CA GLU A 118 -1.93 8.53 -21.23
C GLU A 118 -0.50 8.01 -21.44
N MET A 119 0.19 7.63 -20.38
CA MET A 119 1.60 7.23 -20.44
C MET A 119 1.80 5.77 -20.79
N PHE A 120 0.94 4.88 -20.33
CA PHE A 120 1.12 3.43 -20.47
C PHE A 120 0.03 2.76 -21.31
N GLY A 121 -1.07 3.44 -21.61
CA GLY A 121 -2.23 2.87 -22.31
C GLY A 121 -3.06 1.90 -21.46
N HIS A 122 -2.81 1.85 -20.17
CA HIS A 122 -3.43 0.93 -19.21
C HIS A 122 -3.96 1.65 -17.99
N ARG A 123 -5.02 1.12 -17.37
CA ARG A 123 -5.42 1.52 -16.03
C ARG A 123 -4.34 1.09 -15.00
N PRO A 124 -4.29 1.73 -13.80
CA PRO A 124 -3.24 1.45 -12.82
C PRO A 124 -3.04 -0.04 -12.50
N VAL A 125 -4.10 -0.80 -12.31
CA VAL A 125 -4.00 -2.23 -11.97
C VAL A 125 -3.49 -3.07 -13.15
N ASP A 126 -3.91 -2.76 -14.37
CA ASP A 126 -3.41 -3.46 -15.57
C ASP A 126 -1.93 -3.16 -15.80
N TYR A 127 -1.51 -1.91 -15.57
CA TYR A 127 -0.10 -1.53 -15.61
C TYR A 127 0.75 -2.32 -14.58
N MET A 128 0.21 -2.62 -13.39
CA MET A 128 0.91 -3.50 -12.43
C MET A 128 1.17 -4.89 -13.00
N GLY A 129 0.28 -5.40 -13.86
CA GLY A 129 0.51 -6.64 -14.60
C GLY A 129 1.71 -6.55 -15.56
N GLU A 130 1.81 -5.45 -16.32
CA GLU A 130 2.90 -5.20 -17.28
C GLU A 130 4.29 -5.11 -16.61
N VAL A 131 4.35 -4.57 -15.40
CA VAL A 131 5.61 -4.44 -14.65
C VAL A 131 5.87 -5.63 -13.71
N GLY A 132 5.02 -6.66 -13.74
CA GLY A 132 5.20 -7.89 -12.98
C GLY A 132 4.88 -7.79 -11.49
N TRP A 133 3.92 -6.95 -11.11
CA TRP A 133 3.56 -6.69 -9.72
C TRP A 133 2.27 -7.39 -9.25
N LEU A 134 1.58 -8.13 -10.09
CA LEU A 134 0.37 -8.88 -9.68
C LEU A 134 0.75 -10.26 -9.13
N TYR A 135 1.13 -10.31 -7.86
CA TYR A 135 1.51 -11.52 -7.12
C TYR A 135 1.23 -11.38 -5.62
N GLY A 136 1.20 -12.50 -4.90
CA GLY A 136 0.92 -12.55 -3.46
C GLY A 136 2.02 -11.97 -2.55
N ASP A 137 3.11 -11.50 -3.10
CA ASP A 137 4.18 -10.76 -2.41
C ASP A 137 3.98 -9.23 -2.49
N VAL A 138 2.85 -8.76 -3.02
CA VAL A 138 2.58 -7.35 -3.30
C VAL A 138 1.35 -6.87 -2.55
N TRP A 139 1.42 -5.66 -2.03
CA TRP A 139 0.27 -4.95 -1.51
C TRP A 139 0.24 -3.48 -1.94
N PHE A 140 -0.98 -2.95 -2.14
CA PHE A 140 -1.22 -1.61 -2.66
C PHE A 140 -1.87 -0.73 -1.60
N ALA A 141 -1.39 0.52 -1.46
CA ALA A 141 -2.08 1.51 -0.65
C ALA A 141 -3.22 2.15 -1.43
N HIS A 142 -4.26 2.57 -0.71
CA HIS A 142 -5.46 3.29 -1.16
C HIS A 142 -6.45 2.46 -1.97
N SER A 143 -6.15 2.13 -3.22
CA SER A 143 -7.04 1.36 -4.13
C SER A 143 -8.48 1.90 -4.16
N VAL A 144 -8.63 3.23 -4.33
CA VAL A 144 -9.91 3.94 -4.34
C VAL A 144 -10.62 3.76 -5.68
N TYR A 145 -9.89 3.97 -6.78
CA TYR A 145 -10.39 3.95 -8.15
C TYR A 145 -10.19 2.60 -8.83
N VAL A 146 -10.61 1.54 -8.15
CA VAL A 146 -10.63 0.17 -8.71
C VAL A 146 -12.05 -0.27 -9.02
N ASN A 147 -12.24 -0.96 -10.14
CA ASN A 147 -13.51 -1.53 -10.56
C ASN A 147 -13.62 -3.02 -10.17
N GLU A 148 -14.80 -3.62 -10.43
CA GLU A 148 -15.09 -5.02 -10.07
C GLU A 148 -14.12 -6.03 -10.72
N ARG A 149 -13.69 -5.78 -11.97
CA ARG A 149 -12.71 -6.64 -12.65
C ARG A 149 -11.35 -6.56 -11.96
N GLU A 150 -10.89 -5.36 -11.61
CA GLU A 150 -9.61 -5.12 -10.95
C GLU A 150 -9.58 -5.70 -9.52
N ILE A 151 -10.70 -5.63 -8.80
CA ILE A 151 -10.86 -6.30 -7.49
C ILE A 151 -10.71 -7.83 -7.65
N LYS A 152 -11.31 -8.43 -8.67
CA LYS A 152 -11.14 -9.86 -8.98
C LYS A 152 -9.67 -10.18 -9.31
N THR A 153 -8.99 -9.32 -10.07
CA THR A 153 -7.56 -9.45 -10.36
C THR A 153 -6.73 -9.47 -9.07
N TYR A 154 -7.00 -8.58 -8.11
CA TYR A 154 -6.32 -8.62 -6.81
C TYR A 154 -6.53 -9.95 -6.08
N ALA A 155 -7.77 -10.44 -6.03
CA ALA A 155 -8.08 -11.71 -5.37
C ALA A 155 -7.40 -12.91 -6.05
N GLU A 156 -7.43 -12.99 -7.38
CA GLU A 156 -6.81 -14.05 -8.17
C GLU A 156 -5.29 -14.12 -7.99
N HIS A 157 -4.64 -12.94 -7.93
CA HIS A 157 -3.20 -12.81 -7.75
C HIS A 157 -2.77 -12.72 -6.28
N LYS A 158 -3.74 -12.74 -5.34
CA LYS A 158 -3.50 -12.63 -3.89
C LYS A 158 -2.77 -11.35 -3.48
N CYS A 159 -3.00 -10.25 -4.21
CA CYS A 159 -2.48 -8.96 -3.82
C CYS A 159 -3.23 -8.43 -2.59
N GLY A 160 -2.49 -7.82 -1.65
CA GLY A 160 -3.07 -7.17 -0.48
C GLY A 160 -3.42 -5.71 -0.75
N VAL A 161 -4.25 -5.12 0.14
CA VAL A 161 -4.59 -3.69 0.11
C VAL A 161 -4.44 -3.08 1.50
N ALA A 162 -3.76 -1.94 1.58
CA ALA A 162 -3.72 -1.08 2.77
C ALA A 162 -4.70 0.08 2.60
N HIS A 163 -5.82 0.03 3.30
CA HIS A 163 -6.84 1.08 3.28
C HIS A 163 -6.45 2.23 4.19
N CYS A 164 -6.42 3.46 3.66
CA CYS A 164 -6.01 4.68 4.36
C CYS A 164 -7.18 5.68 4.44
N PRO A 165 -8.22 5.42 5.27
CA PRO A 165 -9.48 6.17 5.21
C PRO A 165 -9.34 7.66 5.50
N SER A 166 -8.58 8.06 6.52
CA SER A 166 -8.43 9.48 6.85
C SER A 166 -7.63 10.24 5.79
N SER A 167 -6.59 9.63 5.26
CA SER A 167 -5.82 10.20 4.14
C SER A 167 -6.70 10.40 2.91
N ASN A 168 -7.44 9.38 2.50
CA ASN A 168 -8.36 9.46 1.36
C ASN A 168 -9.42 10.57 1.53
N MET A 169 -9.94 10.76 2.74
CA MET A 169 -10.87 11.86 3.05
C MET A 169 -10.20 13.22 2.96
N ARG A 170 -9.00 13.35 3.55
CA ARG A 170 -8.28 14.63 3.61
C ARG A 170 -7.85 15.11 2.23
N LEU A 171 -7.40 14.18 1.39
CA LEU A 171 -6.98 14.45 0.02
C LEU A 171 -8.14 14.49 -0.98
N ALA A 172 -9.36 14.23 -0.51
CA ALA A 172 -10.57 14.11 -1.35
C ALA A 172 -10.45 13.02 -2.43
N SER A 173 -9.63 11.99 -2.20
CA SER A 173 -9.44 10.88 -3.14
C SER A 173 -10.70 10.07 -3.34
N GLY A 174 -11.54 9.90 -2.29
CA GLY A 174 -12.81 9.17 -2.40
C GLY A 174 -12.97 8.05 -1.37
N ILE A 175 -13.88 7.10 -1.64
CA ILE A 175 -14.18 5.97 -0.74
C ILE A 175 -13.81 4.66 -1.42
N ALA A 176 -12.75 4.02 -0.95
CA ALA A 176 -12.30 2.73 -1.45
C ALA A 176 -13.38 1.63 -1.30
N PRO A 177 -13.50 0.68 -2.26
CA PRO A 177 -14.51 -0.39 -2.25
C PRO A 177 -14.11 -1.58 -1.35
N ILE A 178 -13.90 -1.30 -0.06
CA ILE A 178 -13.33 -2.28 0.89
C ILE A 178 -14.25 -3.48 1.10
N LYS A 179 -15.56 -3.28 1.14
CA LYS A 179 -16.52 -4.39 1.30
C LYS A 179 -16.51 -5.32 0.09
N GLU A 180 -16.42 -4.75 -1.09
CA GLU A 180 -16.33 -5.48 -2.35
C GLU A 180 -15.02 -6.28 -2.42
N MET A 181 -13.91 -5.69 -1.98
CA MET A 181 -12.61 -6.36 -1.88
C MET A 181 -12.66 -7.55 -0.90
N LEU A 182 -13.18 -7.33 0.30
CA LEU A 182 -13.36 -8.40 1.31
C LEU A 182 -14.27 -9.52 0.80
N ALA A 183 -15.37 -9.16 0.12
CA ALA A 183 -16.30 -10.14 -0.46
C ALA A 183 -15.66 -10.96 -1.58
N ALA A 184 -14.70 -10.40 -2.32
CA ALA A 184 -13.91 -11.08 -3.33
C ALA A 184 -12.75 -11.93 -2.75
N GLY A 185 -12.47 -11.81 -1.45
CA GLY A 185 -11.38 -12.54 -0.80
C GLY A 185 -10.02 -11.84 -0.87
N VAL A 186 -9.99 -10.53 -1.12
CA VAL A 186 -8.77 -9.73 -1.05
C VAL A 186 -8.40 -9.49 0.42
N ASP A 187 -7.15 -9.69 0.77
CA ASP A 187 -6.63 -9.33 2.08
C ASP A 187 -6.56 -7.80 2.20
N VAL A 188 -7.23 -7.25 3.23
CA VAL A 188 -7.27 -5.81 3.48
C VAL A 188 -6.79 -5.51 4.88
N GLY A 189 -5.81 -4.64 4.99
CA GLY A 189 -5.33 -4.03 6.22
C GLY A 189 -5.66 -2.54 6.29
N ILE A 190 -5.27 -1.88 7.38
CA ILE A 190 -5.43 -0.44 7.57
C ILE A 190 -4.06 0.23 7.66
N GLY A 191 -3.89 1.34 6.95
CA GLY A 191 -2.77 2.26 7.05
C GLY A 191 -3.19 3.62 7.60
N VAL A 192 -2.33 4.23 8.39
CA VAL A 192 -2.53 5.63 8.85
C VAL A 192 -2.06 6.64 7.81
N ASP A 193 -1.16 6.20 6.90
CA ASP A 193 -0.48 7.03 5.91
C ASP A 193 0.45 8.08 6.53
N GLY A 194 1.01 8.97 5.71
CA GLY A 194 1.93 10.01 6.16
C GLY A 194 1.23 11.12 6.94
N SER A 195 1.98 11.79 7.83
CA SER A 195 1.45 12.86 8.69
C SER A 195 0.92 14.07 7.91
N ALA A 196 1.32 14.26 6.66
CA ALA A 196 0.81 15.32 5.78
C ALA A 196 -0.69 15.10 5.43
N SER A 197 -1.11 13.85 5.26
CA SER A 197 -2.50 13.50 4.94
C SER A 197 -3.27 12.91 6.13
N ASN A 198 -2.59 12.54 7.22
CA ASN A 198 -3.21 12.09 8.47
C ASN A 198 -2.32 12.38 9.67
N ASP A 199 -2.58 13.49 10.35
CA ASP A 199 -1.84 13.94 11.54
C ASP A 199 -2.21 13.17 12.83
N GLY A 200 -3.24 12.33 12.79
CA GLY A 200 -3.72 11.56 13.94
C GLY A 200 -2.84 10.38 14.34
N SER A 201 -2.17 9.74 13.39
CA SER A 201 -1.30 8.54 13.54
C SER A 201 -1.88 7.48 14.48
N HIS A 202 -3.22 7.28 14.46
CA HIS A 202 -3.95 6.47 15.43
C HIS A 202 -4.69 5.31 14.74
N LEU A 203 -4.09 4.14 14.67
CA LEU A 203 -4.62 2.99 13.92
C LEU A 203 -6.04 2.56 14.31
N LEU A 204 -6.41 2.59 15.60
CA LEU A 204 -7.79 2.31 16.01
C LEU A 204 -8.78 3.42 15.61
N GLY A 205 -8.30 4.65 15.50
CA GLY A 205 -9.05 5.75 14.89
C GLY A 205 -9.34 5.46 13.41
N GLU A 206 -8.34 5.01 12.67
CA GLU A 206 -8.49 4.59 11.27
C GLU A 206 -9.46 3.41 11.11
N ALA A 207 -9.42 2.42 11.99
CA ALA A 207 -10.40 1.33 12.00
C ALA A 207 -11.85 1.85 12.14
N ARG A 208 -12.06 2.85 13.02
CA ARG A 208 -13.35 3.52 13.15
C ARG A 208 -13.74 4.26 11.88
N GLN A 209 -12.82 4.99 11.25
CA GLN A 209 -13.09 5.72 10.00
C GLN A 209 -13.40 4.75 8.85
N ALA A 210 -12.67 3.65 8.71
CA ALA A 210 -12.94 2.61 7.72
C ALA A 210 -14.37 2.08 7.86
N MET A 211 -14.82 1.78 9.08
CA MET A 211 -16.20 1.33 9.35
C MET A 211 -17.24 2.39 8.95
N LEU A 212 -17.02 3.66 9.33
CA LEU A 212 -17.97 4.72 9.06
C LEU A 212 -18.07 5.04 7.56
N LEU A 213 -16.93 5.10 6.86
CA LEU A 213 -16.91 5.32 5.40
C LEU A 213 -17.57 4.17 4.64
N ALA A 214 -17.33 2.92 5.02
CA ALA A 214 -18.01 1.79 4.41
C ALA A 214 -19.55 1.90 4.56
N ARG A 215 -20.04 2.37 5.71
CA ARG A 215 -21.47 2.62 5.95
C ARG A 215 -22.02 3.79 5.12
N VAL A 216 -21.24 4.87 5.00
CA VAL A 216 -21.61 6.02 4.15
C VAL A 216 -21.72 5.57 2.69
N LYS A 217 -20.75 4.80 2.19
CA LYS A 217 -20.78 4.25 0.83
C LYS A 217 -22.03 3.43 0.58
N GLU A 218 -22.41 2.54 1.50
CA GLU A 218 -23.65 1.77 1.41
C GLU A 218 -24.90 2.68 1.31
N GLY A 219 -24.96 3.74 2.11
CA GLY A 219 -26.05 4.72 2.08
C GLY A 219 -26.17 5.44 0.72
N ILE A 220 -25.03 5.82 0.12
CA ILE A 220 -24.98 6.49 -1.19
C ILE A 220 -25.39 5.53 -2.31
N THR A 221 -25.02 4.25 -2.24
CA THR A 221 -25.33 3.24 -3.26
C THR A 221 -26.75 2.64 -3.14
N GLY A 222 -27.59 3.17 -2.25
CA GLY A 222 -28.99 2.77 -2.11
C GLY A 222 -29.19 1.62 -1.11
N PHE A 223 -28.48 1.63 0.00
CA PHE A 223 -28.70 0.69 1.11
C PHE A 223 -30.15 0.77 1.61
N SER A 224 -30.80 -0.39 1.73
CA SER A 224 -32.11 -0.53 2.35
C SER A 224 -32.03 -1.48 3.55
N LEU A 225 -32.50 -1.03 4.71
CA LEU A 225 -32.59 -1.84 5.93
C LEU A 225 -33.50 -3.07 5.78
N SER A 226 -34.38 -3.08 4.75
CA SER A 226 -35.31 -4.17 4.47
C SER A 226 -34.72 -5.27 3.57
N SER A 227 -33.49 -5.12 3.06
CA SER A 227 -32.85 -6.15 2.24
C SER A 227 -32.04 -7.11 3.13
N ASP A 228 -32.49 -8.36 3.24
CA ASP A 228 -31.92 -9.43 4.10
C ASP A 228 -30.45 -9.78 3.84
N ASN A 229 -29.83 -9.28 2.76
CA ASN A 229 -28.50 -9.71 2.31
C ASN A 229 -27.37 -8.68 2.45
N ARG A 230 -27.64 -7.47 2.99
CA ARG A 230 -26.59 -6.44 3.13
C ARG A 230 -26.25 -6.21 4.61
N LYS A 231 -25.16 -6.79 5.05
CA LYS A 231 -24.60 -6.50 6.39
C LYS A 231 -23.74 -5.25 6.33
N LEU A 232 -24.06 -4.25 7.16
CA LEU A 232 -23.18 -3.11 7.41
C LEU A 232 -21.86 -3.61 8.03
N MET A 233 -20.75 -2.94 7.70
CA MET A 233 -19.48 -3.20 8.37
C MET A 233 -19.62 -2.97 9.88
N THR A 234 -19.20 -3.94 10.66
CA THR A 234 -19.25 -3.90 12.13
C THR A 234 -17.92 -3.43 12.73
N ALA A 235 -17.94 -3.08 14.02
CA ALA A 235 -16.72 -2.77 14.75
C ALA A 235 -15.75 -3.97 14.80
N ARG A 236 -16.27 -5.21 14.79
CA ARG A 236 -15.44 -6.43 14.72
C ARG A 236 -14.74 -6.56 13.39
N ASP A 237 -15.42 -6.26 12.27
CA ASP A 237 -14.83 -6.27 10.94
C ASP A 237 -13.71 -5.22 10.86
N ALA A 238 -13.96 -4.00 11.35
CA ALA A 238 -12.96 -2.94 11.38
C ALA A 238 -11.74 -3.29 12.26
N LEU A 239 -11.95 -3.92 13.40
CA LEU A 239 -10.86 -4.40 14.25
C LEU A 239 -10.07 -5.52 13.54
N HIS A 240 -10.75 -6.39 12.80
CA HIS A 240 -10.10 -7.41 12.00
C HIS A 240 -9.15 -6.80 10.97
N LEU A 241 -9.57 -5.75 10.24
CA LEU A 241 -8.71 -5.03 9.30
C LEU A 241 -7.45 -4.46 9.99
N ALA A 242 -7.60 -3.91 11.18
CA ALA A 242 -6.49 -3.31 11.94
C ALA A 242 -5.55 -4.33 12.61
N THR A 243 -5.88 -5.62 12.56
CA THR A 243 -5.13 -6.69 13.23
C THR A 243 -4.77 -7.82 12.25
N ARG A 244 -5.61 -8.83 12.13
CA ARG A 244 -5.39 -9.99 11.25
C ARG A 244 -5.32 -9.61 9.78
N GLY A 245 -6.15 -8.67 9.33
CA GLY A 245 -6.12 -8.16 7.97
C GLY A 245 -4.78 -7.52 7.64
N GLY A 246 -4.28 -6.63 8.50
CA GLY A 246 -2.95 -6.05 8.35
C GLY A 246 -1.84 -7.10 8.36
N ALA A 247 -1.93 -8.11 9.23
CA ALA A 247 -0.98 -9.23 9.26
C ALA A 247 -0.99 -10.03 7.94
N ALA A 248 -2.18 -10.35 7.41
CA ALA A 248 -2.32 -11.04 6.13
C ALA A 248 -1.72 -10.25 4.96
N VAL A 249 -2.01 -8.94 4.88
CA VAL A 249 -1.41 -8.02 3.88
C VAL A 249 0.12 -8.06 3.93
N LEU A 250 0.70 -8.13 5.14
CA LEU A 250 2.15 -8.22 5.34
C LEU A 250 2.71 -9.66 5.20
N GLY A 251 1.91 -10.62 4.73
CA GLY A 251 2.32 -12.02 4.60
C GLY A 251 2.68 -12.69 5.94
N ARG A 252 2.15 -12.16 7.07
CA ARG A 252 2.46 -12.61 8.42
C ARG A 252 1.32 -13.45 9.01
N ASN A 253 1.60 -14.69 9.34
CA ASN A 253 0.65 -15.58 10.02
C ASN A 253 0.97 -15.80 11.50
N ASP A 254 2.02 -15.18 11.98
CA ASP A 254 2.59 -15.27 13.34
C ASP A 254 2.24 -14.06 14.21
N ILE A 255 1.51 -13.08 13.67
CA ILE A 255 1.07 -11.87 14.36
C ILE A 255 -0.41 -11.57 14.06
N GLY A 256 -0.96 -10.49 14.66
CA GLY A 256 -2.33 -10.04 14.39
C GLY A 256 -3.41 -10.66 15.30
N SER A 257 -3.03 -11.56 16.21
CA SER A 257 -3.91 -12.11 17.25
C SER A 257 -3.14 -12.33 18.55
N LEU A 258 -3.88 -12.37 19.65
CA LEU A 258 -3.39 -12.78 20.98
C LEU A 258 -3.54 -14.29 21.14
#